data_bfb9afcb453609d7f05a8dd89b425333
#
_entry.id   bfb9afcb453609d7f05a8dd89b425333
#
_cell.length_a   1.000
_cell.length_b   1.000
_cell.length_c   1.000
_cell.angle_alpha   90.00
_cell.angle_beta   90.00
_cell.angle_gamma   90.00
#
_symmetry.space_group_name_H-M   'P 1'
#
loop_
_entity.id
_entity.type
_entity.pdbx_description
1 polymer ?
#
loop_
_entity_poly.entity_id
_entity_poly.type
_entity_poly.pdbx_seq_one_letter_code
_entity_poly.pdbx_strand_id
1 'polypeptide(L)'
;MKYARALTPRGLQRSVALMAKDKKVEQITDMEVDFAQWFTDVCTKAELVDYSDVKGLFILRPYGYAIWENIQKVLDGKFKATGHQNVSMPMLIPESLLQKEKDHVEGFAPECAWVTYGGSDPLEE
;
A
#
# COMPACT_ATOMS: atom_id res chain seq x y z
N MET A 1 10.02 -28.61 -11.98
CA MET A 1 10.15 -27.60 -13.05
C MET A 1 8.86 -27.59 -13.87
N LYS A 2 7.81 -26.89 -13.40
CA LYS A 2 6.51 -26.69 -14.10
C LYS A 2 5.83 -25.42 -13.59
N TYR A 3 6.42 -24.26 -13.84
CA TYR A 3 5.74 -22.98 -13.61
C TYR A 3 6.19 -21.98 -14.68
N ALA A 4 5.65 -22.14 -15.86
CA ALA A 4 5.49 -21.08 -16.82
C ALA A 4 4.24 -21.39 -17.62
N ARG A 5 3.07 -21.15 -17.01
CA ARG A 5 1.84 -21.03 -17.79
C ARG A 5 1.88 -19.65 -18.41
N ALA A 6 2.38 -19.58 -19.64
CA ALA A 6 2.31 -18.37 -20.44
C ALA A 6 0.87 -17.88 -20.45
N LEU A 7 0.64 -16.70 -19.88
CA LEU A 7 -0.64 -16.00 -20.00
C LEU A 7 -0.88 -15.78 -21.49
N THR A 8 -1.91 -16.39 -22.03
CA THR A 8 -2.30 -16.16 -23.42
C THR A 8 -2.65 -14.70 -23.63
N PRO A 9 -2.43 -14.12 -24.82
CA PRO A 9 -2.75 -12.71 -25.09
C PRO A 9 -4.18 -12.30 -24.71
N ARG A 10 -5.13 -13.25 -24.77
CA ARG A 10 -6.52 -13.04 -24.32
C ARG A 10 -6.67 -12.91 -22.80
N GLY A 11 -5.81 -13.56 -22.02
CA GLY A 11 -5.79 -13.43 -20.56
C GLY A 11 -5.26 -12.07 -20.12
N LEU A 12 -4.22 -11.57 -20.79
CA LEU A 12 -3.68 -10.23 -20.53
C LEU A 12 -4.69 -9.13 -20.91
N GLN A 13 -5.37 -9.26 -22.05
CA GLN A 13 -6.40 -8.31 -22.48
C GLN A 13 -7.59 -8.28 -21.51
N ARG A 14 -7.96 -9.41 -20.91
CA ARG A 14 -9.03 -9.48 -19.93
C ARG A 14 -8.63 -8.85 -18.58
N SER A 15 -7.38 -9.05 -18.13
CA SER A 15 -6.87 -8.42 -16.92
C SER A 15 -6.75 -6.90 -17.06
N VAL A 16 -6.26 -6.43 -18.22
CA VAL A 16 -6.18 -5.00 -18.54
C VAL A 16 -7.59 -4.39 -18.68
N ALA A 17 -8.55 -5.11 -19.24
CA ALA A 17 -9.94 -4.64 -19.37
C ALA A 17 -10.70 -4.63 -18.02
N LEU A 18 -10.33 -5.48 -17.05
CA LEU A 18 -10.88 -5.44 -15.70
C LEU A 18 -10.31 -4.29 -14.87
N MET A 19 -9.07 -3.85 -15.14
CA MET A 19 -8.46 -2.68 -14.51
C MET A 19 -9.04 -1.35 -15.01
N ALA A 20 -9.78 -1.34 -16.11
CA ALA A 20 -10.30 -0.14 -16.76
C ALA A 20 -11.78 0.12 -16.43
N LYS A 21 -12.24 -0.19 -15.22
CA LYS A 21 -13.44 0.44 -14.67
C LYS A 21 -13.05 1.63 -13.79
N ASP A 22 -12.29 2.56 -14.39
CA ASP A 22 -12.17 3.90 -13.83
C ASP A 22 -13.60 4.47 -13.71
N LYS A 23 -14.11 4.49 -12.49
CA LYS A 23 -15.22 5.36 -12.16
C LYS A 23 -14.71 6.78 -12.39
N LYS A 24 -14.93 7.32 -13.59
CA LYS A 24 -14.71 8.74 -13.83
C LYS A 24 -15.56 9.50 -12.83
N VAL A 25 -14.91 10.18 -11.90
CA VAL A 25 -15.57 11.11 -11.00
C VAL A 25 -16.03 12.28 -11.88
N GLU A 26 -17.31 12.30 -12.23
CA GLU A 26 -17.87 13.37 -13.08
C GLU A 26 -18.06 14.65 -12.27
N GLN A 27 -18.46 14.52 -11.02
CA GLN A 27 -18.70 15.64 -10.11
C GLN A 27 -18.05 15.33 -8.75
N ILE A 28 -17.36 16.32 -8.17
CA ILE A 28 -16.78 16.23 -6.83
C ILE A 28 -17.90 16.45 -5.81
N THR A 29 -17.99 15.56 -4.84
CA THR A 29 -18.90 15.69 -3.70
C THR A 29 -18.59 16.96 -2.92
N ASP A 30 -19.59 17.63 -2.36
CA ASP A 30 -19.38 18.80 -1.52
C ASP A 30 -18.74 18.37 -0.18
N MET A 31 -17.68 19.08 0.21
CA MET A 31 -16.90 18.79 1.42
C MET A 31 -17.76 18.90 2.69
N GLU A 32 -18.72 19.82 2.74
CA GLU A 32 -19.60 20.03 3.89
C GLU A 32 -20.69 18.96 4.00
N VAL A 33 -20.97 18.25 2.89
CA VAL A 33 -21.97 17.16 2.85
C VAL A 33 -21.35 15.83 3.24
N ASP A 34 -20.21 15.48 2.65
CA ASP A 34 -19.48 14.25 2.93
C ASP A 34 -17.97 14.45 2.69
N PHE A 35 -17.26 14.72 3.76
CA PHE A 35 -15.82 14.96 3.72
C PHE A 35 -15.03 13.75 3.20
N ALA A 36 -15.40 12.53 3.60
CA ALA A 36 -14.69 11.33 3.20
C ALA A 36 -14.82 11.05 1.69
N GLN A 37 -16.04 11.21 1.18
CA GLN A 37 -16.28 11.06 -0.25
C GLN A 37 -15.63 12.21 -1.05
N TRP A 38 -15.73 13.46 -0.57
CA TRP A 38 -15.05 14.60 -1.17
C TRP A 38 -13.53 14.34 -1.30
N PHE A 39 -12.88 13.88 -0.22
CA PHE A 39 -11.45 13.60 -0.24
C PHE A 39 -11.09 12.52 -1.28
N THR A 40 -11.88 11.46 -1.35
CA THR A 40 -11.72 10.37 -2.33
C THR A 40 -11.87 10.88 -3.76
N ASP A 41 -12.92 11.68 -4.02
CA ASP A 41 -13.20 12.25 -5.33
C ASP A 41 -12.07 13.19 -5.80
N VAL A 42 -11.58 14.05 -4.90
CA VAL A 42 -10.45 14.94 -5.18
C VAL A 42 -9.20 14.17 -5.53
N CYS A 43 -8.81 13.19 -4.72
CA CYS A 43 -7.63 12.37 -4.96
C CYS A 43 -7.70 11.61 -6.28
N THR A 44 -8.86 11.06 -6.61
CA THR A 44 -9.09 10.31 -7.85
C THR A 44 -9.10 11.23 -9.05
N LYS A 45 -9.84 12.36 -8.98
CA LYS A 45 -9.96 13.31 -10.09
C LYS A 45 -8.65 14.04 -10.39
N ALA A 46 -7.86 14.32 -9.36
CA ALA A 46 -6.52 14.89 -9.51
C ALA A 46 -5.46 13.86 -9.95
N GLU A 47 -5.87 12.63 -10.22
CA GLU A 47 -4.98 11.55 -10.63
C GLU A 47 -3.83 11.26 -9.65
N LEU A 48 -4.08 11.44 -8.35
CA LEU A 48 -3.09 11.17 -7.31
C LEU A 48 -3.02 9.70 -6.95
N VAL A 49 -4.16 9.01 -6.94
CA VAL A 49 -4.29 7.61 -6.54
C VAL A 49 -5.22 6.83 -7.46
N ASP A 50 -4.97 5.52 -7.55
CA ASP A 50 -5.90 4.51 -8.04
C ASP A 50 -6.09 3.44 -6.97
N TYR A 51 -7.28 2.85 -6.91
CA TYR A 51 -7.56 1.77 -5.98
C TYR A 51 -7.24 0.41 -6.60
N SER A 52 -6.60 -0.46 -5.80
CA SER A 52 -6.34 -1.83 -6.20
C SER A 52 -7.55 -2.73 -5.95
N ASP A 53 -7.55 -3.93 -6.56
CA ASP A 53 -8.59 -4.94 -6.30
C ASP A 53 -8.53 -5.50 -4.87
N VAL A 54 -7.42 -5.29 -4.17
CA VAL A 54 -7.24 -5.69 -2.77
C VAL A 54 -7.70 -4.55 -1.88
N LYS A 55 -8.72 -4.80 -1.06
CA LYS A 55 -9.28 -3.80 -0.15
C LYS A 55 -8.20 -3.23 0.78
N GLY A 56 -8.17 -1.91 0.89
CA GLY A 56 -7.20 -1.20 1.73
C GLY A 56 -5.86 -0.90 1.06
N LEU A 57 -5.62 -1.42 -0.13
CA LEU A 57 -4.43 -1.10 -0.92
C LEU A 57 -4.77 -0.15 -2.06
N PHE A 58 -3.86 0.79 -2.31
CA PHE A 58 -3.99 1.76 -3.40
C PHE A 58 -2.66 1.94 -4.13
N ILE A 59 -2.72 2.49 -5.33
CA ILE A 59 -1.57 2.78 -6.17
C ILE A 59 -1.39 4.29 -6.17
N LEU A 60 -0.24 4.78 -5.72
CA LEU A 60 0.14 6.18 -5.89
C LEU A 60 0.52 6.41 -7.35
N ARG A 61 -0.22 7.30 -8.02
CA ARG A 61 0.08 7.73 -9.38
C ARG A 61 1.21 8.77 -9.38
N PRO A 62 1.80 9.10 -10.54
CA PRO A 62 2.98 9.97 -10.59
C PRO A 62 2.85 11.28 -9.83
N TYR A 63 1.71 11.95 -9.91
CA TYR A 63 1.50 13.21 -9.17
C TYR A 63 1.43 13.00 -7.66
N GLY A 64 0.72 11.96 -7.21
CA GLY A 64 0.68 11.58 -5.79
C GLY A 64 2.05 11.13 -5.28
N TYR A 65 2.78 10.37 -6.08
CA TYR A 65 4.12 9.92 -5.71
C TYR A 65 5.13 11.07 -5.63
N ALA A 66 5.04 12.07 -6.51
CA ALA A 66 5.89 13.26 -6.45
C ALA A 66 5.69 14.06 -5.14
N ILE A 67 4.47 14.10 -4.60
CA ILE A 67 4.22 14.69 -3.27
C ILE A 67 4.96 13.89 -2.19
N TRP A 68 4.87 12.56 -2.25
CA TRP A 68 5.57 11.68 -1.33
C TRP A 68 7.10 11.83 -1.40
N GLU A 69 7.69 11.88 -2.58
CA GLU A 69 9.13 12.12 -2.78
C GLU A 69 9.58 13.45 -2.17
N ASN A 70 8.78 14.51 -2.34
CA ASN A 70 9.09 15.82 -1.74
C ASN A 70 9.04 15.76 -0.20
N ILE A 71 8.06 15.08 0.38
CA ILE A 71 7.97 14.88 1.83
C ILE A 71 9.21 14.12 2.33
N GLN A 72 9.55 13.00 1.70
CA GLN A 72 10.74 12.22 2.04
C GLN A 72 12.02 13.07 1.99
N LYS A 73 12.22 13.82 0.91
CA LYS A 73 13.39 14.65 0.73
C LYS A 73 13.57 15.71 1.83
N VAL A 74 12.47 16.37 2.18
CA VAL A 74 12.49 17.41 3.23
C VAL A 74 12.74 16.81 4.61
N LEU A 75 12.03 15.72 4.96
CA LEU A 75 12.17 15.08 6.26
C LEU A 75 13.53 14.39 6.43
N ASP A 76 14.00 13.65 5.43
CA ASP A 76 15.30 12.99 5.46
C ASP A 76 16.42 14.01 5.66
N GLY A 77 16.36 15.16 4.95
CA GLY A 77 17.32 16.25 5.14
C GLY A 77 17.32 16.82 6.57
N LYS A 78 16.15 16.97 7.18
CA LYS A 78 16.03 17.44 8.57
C LYS A 78 16.59 16.42 9.58
N PHE A 79 16.29 15.14 9.40
CA PHE A 79 16.82 14.08 10.26
C PHE A 79 18.35 13.99 10.19
N LYS A 80 18.91 14.03 8.97
CA LYS A 80 20.35 14.01 8.77
C LYS A 80 21.05 15.23 9.36
N ALA A 81 20.45 16.41 9.29
CA ALA A 81 20.97 17.62 9.89
C ALA A 81 21.09 17.53 11.43
N THR A 82 20.34 16.66 12.07
CA THR A 82 20.39 16.39 13.53
C THR A 82 21.26 15.16 13.89
N GLY A 83 22.01 14.62 12.94
CA GLY A 83 22.95 13.51 13.15
C GLY A 83 22.34 12.12 13.03
N HIS A 84 21.07 12.00 12.63
CA HIS A 84 20.43 10.69 12.39
C HIS A 84 20.97 10.04 11.12
N GLN A 85 21.00 8.70 11.12
CA GLN A 85 21.46 7.89 10.00
C GLN A 85 20.36 6.93 9.56
N ASN A 86 20.24 6.72 8.26
CA ASN A 86 19.31 5.76 7.70
C ASN A 86 19.82 4.34 7.93
N VAL A 87 18.90 3.44 8.29
CA VAL A 87 19.17 2.00 8.39
C VAL A 87 18.13 1.24 7.54
N SER A 88 18.53 0.07 7.09
CA SER A 88 17.62 -0.88 6.43
C SER A 88 17.38 -2.04 7.37
N MET A 89 16.12 -2.25 7.74
CA MET A 89 15.69 -3.36 8.58
C MET A 89 15.04 -4.45 7.73
N PRO A 90 15.05 -5.73 8.16
CA PRO A 90 14.27 -6.78 7.53
C PRO A 90 12.79 -6.42 7.48
N MET A 91 12.15 -6.72 6.35
CA MET A 91 10.71 -6.45 6.17
C MET A 91 9.83 -7.42 6.97
N LEU A 92 10.31 -8.66 7.17
CA LEU A 92 9.59 -9.68 7.94
C LEU A 92 10.07 -9.67 9.38
N ILE A 93 9.13 -9.76 10.31
CA ILE A 93 9.37 -9.74 11.75
C ILE A 93 8.84 -11.04 12.34
N PRO A 94 9.60 -11.77 13.17
CA PRO A 94 9.11 -12.96 13.86
C PRO A 94 7.92 -12.65 14.77
N GLU A 95 6.94 -13.52 14.80
CA GLU A 95 5.75 -13.36 15.67
C GLU A 95 6.13 -13.18 17.14
N SER A 96 7.14 -13.89 17.62
CA SER A 96 7.61 -13.81 19.00
C SER A 96 8.03 -12.40 19.44
N LEU A 97 8.49 -11.54 18.52
CA LEU A 97 8.80 -10.15 18.83
C LEU A 97 7.53 -9.30 18.98
N LEU A 98 6.51 -9.54 18.16
CA LEU A 98 5.22 -8.85 18.27
C LEU A 98 4.48 -9.23 19.55
N GLN A 99 4.58 -10.50 19.97
CA GLN A 99 3.96 -10.95 21.22
C GLN A 99 4.61 -10.27 22.44
N LYS A 100 5.92 -10.04 22.42
CA LYS A 100 6.61 -9.30 23.50
C LYS A 100 6.13 -7.85 23.61
N GLU A 101 5.88 -7.20 22.48
CA GLU A 101 5.37 -5.81 22.48
C GLU A 101 3.92 -5.75 22.98
N LYS A 102 3.11 -6.77 22.76
CA LYS A 102 1.75 -6.86 23.28
C LYS A 102 1.68 -6.74 24.80
N ASP A 103 2.69 -7.26 25.50
CA ASP A 103 2.75 -7.21 26.95
C ASP A 103 3.13 -5.80 27.47
N HIS A 104 3.68 -4.94 26.62
CA HIS A 104 4.12 -3.58 26.98
C HIS A 104 3.10 -2.50 26.60
N VAL A 105 2.21 -2.75 25.66
CA VAL A 105 1.25 -1.77 25.14
C VAL A 105 -0.17 -2.24 25.40
N GLU A 106 -0.83 -1.64 26.38
CA GLU A 106 -2.23 -1.93 26.70
C GLU A 106 -3.12 -1.60 25.49
N GLY A 107 -3.93 -2.57 25.06
CA GLY A 107 -4.81 -2.42 23.91
C GLY A 107 -4.15 -2.69 22.54
N PHE A 108 -2.90 -3.11 22.49
CA PHE A 108 -2.25 -3.48 21.24
C PHE A 108 -2.80 -4.81 20.69
N ALA A 109 -3.57 -4.75 19.61
CA ALA A 109 -4.00 -5.91 18.84
C ALA A 109 -3.27 -5.87 17.49
N PRO A 110 -2.24 -6.71 17.26
CA PRO A 110 -1.54 -6.72 15.99
C PRO A 110 -2.41 -7.34 14.90
N GLU A 111 -2.91 -6.49 14.00
CA GLU A 111 -3.52 -6.93 12.76
C GLU A 111 -2.43 -7.01 11.69
N CYS A 112 -1.95 -8.22 11.41
CA CYS A 112 -0.82 -8.47 10.52
C CYS A 112 -1.19 -9.42 9.40
N ALA A 113 -0.48 -9.29 8.28
CA ALA A 113 -0.44 -10.32 7.25
C ALA A 113 0.65 -11.33 7.63
N TRP A 114 0.28 -12.60 7.75
CA TRP A 114 1.20 -13.67 8.12
C TRP A 114 1.74 -14.37 6.88
N VAL A 115 3.05 -14.58 6.85
CA VAL A 115 3.68 -15.43 5.83
C VAL A 115 3.63 -16.85 6.36
N THR A 116 2.81 -17.70 5.74
CA THR A 116 2.58 -19.09 6.16
C THR A 116 3.26 -20.11 5.26
N TYR A 117 3.79 -19.66 4.11
CA TYR A 117 4.46 -20.55 3.15
C TYR A 117 5.76 -19.93 2.66
N GLY A 118 6.82 -20.74 2.60
CA GLY A 118 8.09 -20.45 1.93
C GLY A 118 8.18 -21.25 0.63
N GLY A 119 7.68 -20.70 -0.48
CA GLY A 119 7.56 -21.44 -1.73
C GLY A 119 6.37 -22.40 -1.72
N SER A 120 6.63 -23.73 -1.83
CA SER A 120 5.57 -24.75 -1.81
C SER A 120 5.34 -25.35 -0.42
N ASP A 121 6.24 -25.09 0.52
CA ASP A 121 6.23 -25.70 1.84
C ASP A 121 5.66 -24.72 2.88
N PRO A 122 4.83 -25.21 3.83
CA PRO A 122 4.40 -24.41 4.96
C PRO A 122 5.63 -24.05 5.81
N LEU A 123 5.64 -22.85 6.37
CA LEU A 123 6.66 -22.45 7.33
C LEU A 123 6.27 -23.03 8.69
N GLU A 124 7.21 -23.75 9.32
CA GLU A 124 7.08 -24.19 10.72
C GLU A 124 7.29 -22.97 11.63
N GLU A 125 6.51 -22.90 12.71
CA GLU A 125 6.60 -21.85 13.73
C GLU A 125 7.91 -21.91 14.53
#